data_e7e1ac05eefff45ad8c8dbb9ad33bf3c
#
_entry.id   e7e1ac05eefff45ad8c8dbb9ad33bf3c
#
_cell.length_a   1.000
_cell.length_b   1.000
_cell.length_c   1.000
_cell.angle_alpha   90.00
_cell.angle_beta   90.00
_cell.angle_gamma   90.00
#
_symmetry.space_group_name_H-M   'P 1'
#
loop_
_entity.id
_entity.type
_entity.pdbx_description
1 polymer ?
#
loop_
_entity_poly.entity_id
_entity_poly.type
_entity_poly.pdbx_seq_one_letter_code
_entity_poly.pdbx_strand_id
1 'polypeptide(L)'
;AVLMFGMSTMSAAVSPLREDPTFIRILTSFSNPFLGILFGTLFTCVLQSASAAVGILQALASTGIIDFSIALPIIMGIAIGAAMPVLLSAIGASVDGKRTAMVYLVAEVTGVILFAAIYYTLDALIRFPFADRIMTSVSIAFVNTVFRFIKVVALLPFTKQIEKTVNFLVRDKPQQKEVEPEAMRLEERFIQHPALAIEQSRLTINAMAEEAKRNFVEAVALLHGYSDERFKLVEDLENSVDRYEDCLLYTSPSPRD
;
A
#
# COMPACT_ATOMS: atom_id res chain seq x y z
N ALA A 1 11.02 20.43 15.82
CA ALA A 1 12.23 21.17 15.39
C ALA A 1 12.82 20.56 14.12
N VAL A 2 13.21 19.28 14.08
CA VAL A 2 13.88 18.61 12.93
C VAL A 2 13.01 18.65 11.66
N LEU A 3 11.72 18.36 11.75
CA LEU A 3 10.79 18.37 10.61
C LEU A 3 10.68 19.78 10.01
N MET A 4 10.55 20.81 10.84
CA MET A 4 10.47 22.22 10.37
C MET A 4 11.78 22.67 9.73
N PHE A 5 12.92 22.26 10.29
CA PHE A 5 14.23 22.51 9.69
C PHE A 5 14.35 21.82 8.32
N GLY A 6 13.95 20.56 8.20
CA GLY A 6 13.95 19.84 6.93
C GLY A 6 13.06 20.51 5.87
N MET A 7 11.84 20.92 6.23
CA MET A 7 10.96 21.65 5.31
C MET A 7 11.55 23.00 4.87
N SER A 8 12.16 23.74 5.80
CA SER A 8 12.85 25.01 5.47
C SER A 8 14.03 24.79 4.53
N THR A 9 14.82 23.76 4.76
CA THR A 9 15.96 23.40 3.89
C THR A 9 15.50 22.99 2.51
N MET A 10 14.45 22.18 2.41
CA MET A 10 13.85 21.81 1.11
C MET A 10 13.33 23.02 0.35
N SER A 11 12.62 23.94 1.02
CA SER A 11 12.11 25.17 0.40
C SER A 11 13.25 26.08 -0.09
N ALA A 12 14.33 26.19 0.68
CA ALA A 12 15.52 26.95 0.28
C ALA A 12 16.22 26.31 -0.95
N ALA A 13 16.31 24.99 -0.99
CA ALA A 13 16.92 24.26 -2.11
C ALA A 13 16.16 24.43 -3.44
N VAL A 14 14.84 24.55 -3.42
CA VAL A 14 14.01 24.70 -4.63
C VAL A 14 13.77 26.18 -4.99
N SER A 15 14.12 27.11 -4.13
CA SER A 15 13.92 28.55 -4.35
C SER A 15 14.55 29.10 -5.66
N PRO A 16 15.76 28.65 -6.09
CA PRO A 16 16.35 29.09 -7.36
C PRO A 16 15.54 28.66 -8.59
N LEU A 17 14.74 27.59 -8.50
CA LEU A 17 13.93 27.08 -9.62
C LEU A 17 12.78 28.03 -9.98
N ARG A 18 12.44 28.96 -9.10
CA ARG A 18 11.39 29.97 -9.31
C ARG A 18 11.66 30.86 -10.52
N GLU A 19 12.92 31.11 -10.83
CA GLU A 19 13.35 32.04 -11.89
C GLU A 19 13.77 31.29 -13.17
N ASP A 20 13.80 29.95 -13.16
CA ASP A 20 14.17 29.15 -14.33
C ASP A 20 13.00 29.01 -15.30
N PRO A 21 13.08 29.62 -16.52
CA PRO A 21 12.01 29.55 -17.51
C PRO A 21 11.70 28.11 -17.98
N THR A 22 12.71 27.22 -17.99
CA THR A 22 12.55 25.83 -18.40
C THR A 22 11.73 25.07 -17.36
N PHE A 23 12.05 25.29 -16.09
CA PHE A 23 11.32 24.69 -14.98
C PHE A 23 9.85 25.15 -14.96
N ILE A 24 9.60 26.46 -15.12
CA ILE A 24 8.24 27.01 -15.15
C ILE A 24 7.45 26.39 -16.32
N ARG A 25 8.04 26.27 -17.51
CA ARG A 25 7.39 25.67 -18.68
C ARG A 25 7.01 24.20 -18.43
N ILE A 26 7.92 23.42 -17.85
CA ILE A 26 7.66 22.02 -17.51
C ILE A 26 6.55 21.93 -16.47
N LEU A 27 6.61 22.74 -15.43
CA LEU A 27 5.64 22.74 -14.35
C LEU A 27 4.24 23.14 -14.81
N THR A 28 4.11 24.14 -15.66
CA THR A 28 2.82 24.58 -16.23
C THR A 28 2.21 23.53 -17.18
N SER A 29 3.03 22.65 -17.78
CA SER A 29 2.52 21.53 -18.57
C SER A 29 1.70 20.55 -17.72
N PHE A 30 1.91 20.49 -16.42
CA PHE A 30 1.18 19.62 -15.48
C PHE A 30 -0.23 20.13 -15.14
N SER A 31 -0.62 21.32 -15.62
CA SER A 31 -2.02 21.76 -15.60
C SER A 31 -2.92 20.88 -16.47
N ASN A 32 -2.34 20.15 -17.45
CA ASN A 32 -3.04 19.05 -18.11
C ASN A 32 -3.24 17.91 -17.10
N PRO A 33 -4.50 17.53 -16.79
CA PRO A 33 -4.79 16.54 -15.76
C PRO A 33 -4.07 15.19 -15.97
N PHE A 34 -3.99 14.74 -17.19
CA PHE A 34 -3.35 13.47 -17.52
C PHE A 34 -1.84 13.51 -17.28
N LEU A 35 -1.17 14.59 -17.70
CA LEU A 35 0.27 14.76 -17.50
C LEU A 35 0.61 14.93 -16.02
N GLY A 36 -0.20 15.70 -15.29
CA GLY A 36 -0.02 15.90 -13.86
C GLY A 36 -0.16 14.59 -13.07
N ILE A 37 -1.18 13.80 -13.36
CA ILE A 37 -1.38 12.47 -12.73
C ILE A 37 -0.21 11.53 -13.08
N LEU A 38 0.19 11.47 -14.35
CA LEU A 38 1.29 10.63 -14.79
C LEU A 38 2.60 11.03 -14.09
N PHE A 39 2.90 12.33 -14.05
CA PHE A 39 4.10 12.83 -13.37
C PHE A 39 4.07 12.48 -11.88
N GLY A 40 2.99 12.79 -11.17
CA GLY A 40 2.85 12.48 -9.74
C GLY A 40 3.02 10.99 -9.44
N THR A 41 2.46 10.12 -10.32
CA THR A 41 2.61 8.66 -10.20
C THR A 41 4.06 8.24 -10.37
N LEU A 42 4.71 8.60 -11.47
CA LEU A 42 6.10 8.24 -11.75
C LEU A 42 7.05 8.78 -10.68
N PHE A 43 6.86 10.04 -10.29
CA PHE A 43 7.65 10.69 -9.25
C PHE A 43 7.58 9.93 -7.93
N THR A 44 6.37 9.54 -7.51
CA THR A 44 6.18 8.78 -6.27
C THR A 44 6.67 7.35 -6.39
N CYS A 45 6.55 6.71 -7.56
CA CYS A 45 7.14 5.39 -7.82
C CYS A 45 8.66 5.38 -7.62
N VAL A 46 9.35 6.43 -8.06
CA VAL A 46 10.81 6.57 -7.89
C VAL A 46 11.16 6.84 -6.42
N LEU A 47 10.43 7.75 -5.76
CA LEU A 47 10.67 8.10 -4.35
C LEU A 47 10.25 7.00 -3.39
N GLN A 48 9.33 6.12 -3.78
CA GLN A 48 8.73 5.08 -2.95
C GLN A 48 8.13 5.61 -1.63
N SER A 49 7.80 6.89 -1.58
CA SER A 49 7.27 7.57 -0.40
C SER A 49 6.30 8.68 -0.80
N ALA A 50 5.00 8.44 -0.60
CA ALA A 50 3.98 9.44 -0.88
C ALA A 50 4.10 10.67 0.02
N SER A 51 4.51 10.51 1.28
CA SER A 51 4.71 11.64 2.20
C SER A 51 5.89 12.52 1.77
N ALA A 52 6.98 11.91 1.31
CA ALA A 52 8.10 12.65 0.75
C ALA A 52 7.70 13.41 -0.53
N ALA A 53 6.93 12.77 -1.43
CA ALA A 53 6.44 13.40 -2.65
C ALA A 53 5.54 14.62 -2.35
N VAL A 54 4.62 14.49 -1.40
CA VAL A 54 3.79 15.63 -0.93
C VAL A 54 4.65 16.72 -0.30
N GLY A 55 5.66 16.35 0.51
CA GLY A 55 6.59 17.30 1.12
C GLY A 55 7.38 18.12 0.09
N ILE A 56 7.84 17.47 -0.99
CA ILE A 56 8.51 18.17 -2.10
C ILE A 56 7.52 19.10 -2.83
N LEU A 57 6.29 18.63 -3.08
CA LEU A 57 5.26 19.47 -3.69
C LEU A 57 4.93 20.70 -2.81
N GLN A 58 4.89 20.56 -1.48
CA GLN A 58 4.72 21.64 -0.53
C GLN A 58 5.91 22.63 -0.58
N ALA A 59 7.13 22.14 -0.70
CA ALA A 59 8.31 22.97 -0.85
C ALA A 59 8.27 23.77 -2.16
N LEU A 60 7.89 23.12 -3.28
CA LEU A 60 7.68 23.78 -4.56
C LEU A 60 6.55 24.82 -4.51
N ALA A 61 5.46 24.54 -3.79
CA ALA A 61 4.39 25.53 -3.61
C ALA A 61 4.85 26.79 -2.88
N SER A 62 5.86 26.70 -2.03
CA SER A 62 6.44 27.87 -1.36
C SER A 62 7.12 28.86 -2.32
N THR A 63 7.44 28.40 -3.55
CA THR A 63 7.96 29.27 -4.61
C THR A 63 6.89 30.23 -5.20
N GLY A 64 5.60 29.94 -4.99
CA GLY A 64 4.47 30.74 -5.48
C GLY A 64 4.15 30.52 -6.96
N ILE A 65 4.68 29.48 -7.60
CA ILE A 65 4.43 29.15 -9.02
C ILE A 65 3.30 28.13 -9.16
N ILE A 66 3.06 27.30 -8.13
CA ILE A 66 2.08 26.23 -8.18
C ILE A 66 0.70 26.76 -7.84
N ASP A 67 -0.21 26.68 -8.78
CA ASP A 67 -1.64 26.90 -8.58
C ASP A 67 -2.39 25.59 -8.30
N PHE A 68 -3.68 25.68 -8.00
CA PHE A 68 -4.50 24.54 -7.70
C PHE A 68 -4.64 23.58 -8.91
N SER A 69 -4.68 24.12 -10.13
CA SER A 69 -4.83 23.35 -11.38
C SER A 69 -3.62 22.45 -11.66
N ILE A 70 -2.44 22.86 -11.20
CA ILE A 70 -1.20 22.07 -11.27
C ILE A 70 -1.12 21.09 -10.09
N ALA A 71 -1.42 21.57 -8.88
CA ALA A 71 -1.24 20.78 -7.65
C ALA A 71 -2.17 19.55 -7.58
N LEU A 72 -3.45 19.73 -7.95
CA LEU A 72 -4.45 18.67 -7.81
C LEU A 72 -4.14 17.41 -8.64
N PRO A 73 -3.83 17.51 -9.95
CA PRO A 73 -3.45 16.32 -10.73
C PRO A 73 -2.20 15.62 -10.18
N ILE A 74 -1.21 16.38 -9.71
CA ILE A 74 0.00 15.82 -9.12
C ILE A 74 -0.35 15.04 -7.83
N ILE A 75 -1.20 15.60 -6.96
CA ILE A 75 -1.67 14.93 -5.73
C ILE A 75 -2.41 13.63 -6.06
N MET A 76 -3.25 13.63 -7.09
CA MET A 76 -3.93 12.41 -7.56
C MET A 76 -2.93 11.36 -8.04
N GLY A 77 -1.90 11.77 -8.77
CA GLY A 77 -0.82 10.89 -9.21
C GLY A 77 0.00 10.33 -8.05
N ILE A 78 0.32 11.16 -7.05
CA ILE A 78 1.01 10.72 -5.83
C ILE A 78 0.22 9.61 -5.11
N ALA A 79 -1.10 9.69 -5.12
CA ALA A 79 -1.94 8.67 -4.51
C ALA A 79 -1.80 7.31 -5.23
N ILE A 80 -1.79 7.28 -6.56
CA ILE A 80 -1.57 6.04 -7.33
C ILE A 80 -0.15 5.50 -7.10
N GLY A 81 0.86 6.37 -7.14
CA GLY A 81 2.26 6.00 -6.93
C GLY A 81 2.54 5.42 -5.53
N ALA A 82 1.73 5.77 -4.54
CA ALA A 82 1.81 5.24 -3.19
C ALA A 82 1.59 3.72 -3.11
N ALA A 83 0.98 3.10 -4.12
CA ALA A 83 0.81 1.66 -4.20
C ALA A 83 2.11 0.92 -4.56
N MET A 84 3.12 1.60 -5.11
CA MET A 84 4.32 0.96 -5.64
C MET A 84 5.13 0.19 -4.59
N PRO A 85 5.43 0.72 -3.39
CA PRO A 85 6.14 -0.04 -2.37
C PRO A 85 5.40 -1.31 -1.96
N VAL A 86 4.07 -1.26 -1.87
CA VAL A 86 3.22 -2.41 -1.52
C VAL A 86 3.24 -3.46 -2.64
N LEU A 87 3.22 -3.03 -3.90
CA LEU A 87 3.33 -3.94 -5.05
C LEU A 87 4.71 -4.61 -5.11
N LEU A 88 5.77 -3.87 -4.81
CA LEU A 88 7.12 -4.43 -4.77
C LEU A 88 7.28 -5.45 -3.64
N SER A 89 6.72 -5.19 -2.46
CA SER A 89 6.72 -6.14 -1.35
C SER A 89 5.90 -7.41 -1.62
N ALA A 90 4.94 -7.34 -2.54
CA ALA A 90 4.14 -8.50 -2.95
C ALA A 90 4.86 -9.42 -3.97
N ILE A 91 6.04 -9.01 -4.48
CA ILE A 91 6.87 -9.87 -5.33
C ILE A 91 7.41 -11.01 -4.46
N GLY A 92 7.02 -12.24 -4.76
CA GLY A 92 7.36 -13.40 -3.94
C GLY A 92 6.36 -13.74 -2.84
N ALA A 93 5.43 -12.86 -2.50
CA ALA A 93 4.41 -13.13 -1.49
C ALA A 93 3.40 -14.21 -1.91
N SER A 94 2.67 -14.74 -0.93
CA SER A 94 1.54 -15.64 -1.12
C SER A 94 0.47 -15.04 -2.05
N VAL A 95 -0.48 -15.87 -2.51
CA VAL A 95 -1.58 -15.40 -3.37
C VAL A 95 -2.39 -14.30 -2.68
N ASP A 96 -2.64 -14.45 -1.39
CA ASP A 96 -3.41 -13.48 -0.61
C ASP A 96 -2.63 -12.18 -0.37
N GLY A 97 -1.30 -12.25 -0.16
CA GLY A 97 -0.43 -11.08 -0.15
C GLY A 97 -0.46 -10.32 -1.48
N LYS A 98 -0.42 -11.01 -2.61
CA LYS A 98 -0.58 -10.40 -3.94
C LYS A 98 -1.97 -9.79 -4.14
N ARG A 99 -3.03 -10.45 -3.67
CA ARG A 99 -4.40 -9.91 -3.69
C ARG A 99 -4.49 -8.63 -2.88
N THR A 100 -3.94 -8.60 -1.67
CA THR A 100 -3.94 -7.41 -0.81
C THR A 100 -3.24 -6.23 -1.47
N ALA A 101 -2.08 -6.44 -2.09
CA ALA A 101 -1.37 -5.41 -2.83
C ALA A 101 -2.18 -4.91 -4.05
N MET A 102 -2.84 -5.82 -4.76
CA MET A 102 -3.70 -5.46 -5.90
C MET A 102 -4.97 -4.73 -5.47
N VAL A 103 -5.57 -5.07 -4.32
CA VAL A 103 -6.69 -4.30 -3.74
C VAL A 103 -6.27 -2.86 -3.53
N TYR A 104 -5.09 -2.63 -2.96
CA TYR A 104 -4.58 -1.28 -2.73
C TYR A 104 -4.41 -0.51 -4.04
N LEU A 105 -3.76 -1.10 -5.05
CA LEU A 105 -3.60 -0.46 -6.36
C LEU A 105 -4.94 -0.16 -7.03
N VAL A 106 -5.84 -1.14 -7.08
CA VAL A 106 -7.16 -0.99 -7.73
C VAL A 106 -7.98 0.08 -7.01
N ALA A 107 -7.93 0.14 -5.68
CA ALA A 107 -8.61 1.17 -4.91
C ALA A 107 -8.04 2.57 -5.19
N GLU A 108 -6.69 2.72 -5.25
CA GLU A 108 -6.07 4.00 -5.58
C GLU A 108 -6.44 4.47 -6.99
N VAL A 109 -6.31 3.61 -8.00
CA VAL A 109 -6.62 3.93 -9.40
C VAL A 109 -8.11 4.25 -9.57
N THR A 110 -9.00 3.40 -9.04
CA THR A 110 -10.46 3.60 -9.14
C THR A 110 -10.88 4.89 -8.42
N GLY A 111 -10.31 5.14 -7.24
CA GLY A 111 -10.60 6.34 -6.47
C GLY A 111 -10.14 7.61 -7.16
N VAL A 112 -8.97 7.60 -7.80
CA VAL A 112 -8.48 8.73 -8.60
C VAL A 112 -9.35 8.96 -9.83
N ILE A 113 -9.71 7.91 -10.56
CA ILE A 113 -10.57 8.02 -11.76
C ILE A 113 -11.95 8.59 -11.37
N LEU A 114 -12.55 8.07 -10.31
CA LEU A 114 -13.86 8.53 -9.84
C LEU A 114 -13.81 10.00 -9.40
N PHE A 115 -12.81 10.36 -8.61
CA PHE A 115 -12.64 11.74 -8.14
C PHE A 115 -12.37 12.70 -9.30
N ALA A 116 -11.46 12.32 -10.21
CA ALA A 116 -11.14 13.11 -11.40
C ALA A 116 -12.38 13.33 -12.28
N ALA A 117 -13.14 12.27 -12.55
CA ALA A 117 -14.37 12.36 -13.31
C ALA A 117 -15.38 13.34 -12.69
N ILE A 118 -15.60 13.24 -11.38
CA ILE A 118 -16.52 14.14 -10.64
C ILE A 118 -15.98 15.56 -10.66
N TYR A 119 -14.70 15.76 -10.27
CA TYR A 119 -14.13 17.08 -10.15
C TYR A 119 -14.10 17.81 -11.51
N TYR A 120 -13.56 17.22 -12.57
CA TYR A 120 -13.44 17.88 -13.87
C TYR A 120 -14.80 18.08 -14.56
N THR A 121 -15.78 17.20 -14.31
CA THR A 121 -17.15 17.40 -14.80
C THR A 121 -17.80 18.60 -14.10
N LEU A 122 -17.64 18.71 -12.78
CA LEU A 122 -18.16 19.84 -12.02
C LEU A 122 -17.46 21.15 -12.39
N ASP A 123 -16.12 21.11 -12.57
CA ASP A 123 -15.35 22.29 -12.99
C ASP A 123 -15.77 22.77 -14.38
N ALA A 124 -16.02 21.87 -15.32
CA ALA A 124 -16.53 22.23 -16.65
C ALA A 124 -17.92 22.88 -16.59
N LEU A 125 -18.75 22.54 -15.59
CA LEU A 125 -20.11 23.07 -15.43
C LEU A 125 -20.12 24.40 -14.67
N ILE A 126 -19.37 24.49 -13.58
CA ILE A 126 -19.46 25.59 -12.60
C ILE A 126 -18.28 26.58 -12.75
N ARG A 127 -17.15 26.11 -13.30
CA ARG A 127 -15.89 26.85 -13.38
C ARG A 127 -15.45 27.36 -12.01
N PHE A 128 -14.77 26.50 -11.25
CA PHE A 128 -14.36 26.84 -9.90
C PHE A 128 -13.41 28.06 -9.86
N PRO A 129 -13.76 29.13 -9.13
CA PRO A 129 -12.96 30.38 -9.11
C PRO A 129 -11.64 30.23 -8.32
N PHE A 130 -11.37 29.06 -7.73
CA PHE A 130 -10.15 28.77 -7.00
C PHE A 130 -9.12 27.96 -7.82
N ALA A 131 -9.46 27.57 -9.05
CA ALA A 131 -8.56 26.74 -9.89
C ALA A 131 -7.22 27.46 -10.17
N ASP A 132 -7.25 28.79 -10.34
CA ASP A 132 -6.06 29.60 -10.62
C ASP A 132 -5.41 30.21 -9.36
N ARG A 133 -5.85 29.80 -8.17
CA ARG A 133 -5.26 30.28 -6.92
C ARG A 133 -3.92 29.63 -6.65
N ILE A 134 -2.92 30.48 -6.38
CA ILE A 134 -1.59 30.04 -5.94
C ILE A 134 -1.73 29.26 -4.63
N MET A 135 -1.12 28.08 -4.62
CA MET A 135 -1.14 27.18 -3.48
C MET A 135 0.01 27.46 -2.52
N THR A 136 -0.29 27.37 -1.25
CA THR A 136 0.70 27.38 -0.16
C THR A 136 0.96 25.97 0.33
N SER A 137 2.05 25.74 1.09
CA SER A 137 2.32 24.44 1.70
C SER A 137 1.15 23.93 2.54
N VAL A 138 0.44 24.81 3.25
CA VAL A 138 -0.73 24.47 4.08
C VAL A 138 -1.92 24.09 3.19
N SER A 139 -2.18 24.82 2.12
CA SER A 139 -3.29 24.52 1.21
C SER A 139 -3.08 23.20 0.46
N ILE A 140 -1.84 22.85 0.10
CA ILE A 140 -1.52 21.50 -0.46
C ILE A 140 -1.83 20.41 0.56
N ALA A 141 -1.42 20.55 1.81
CA ALA A 141 -1.74 19.58 2.86
C ALA A 141 -3.26 19.43 3.03
N PHE A 142 -3.98 20.53 3.05
CA PHE A 142 -5.44 20.54 3.17
C PHE A 142 -6.10 19.84 1.98
N VAL A 143 -5.73 20.18 0.75
CA VAL A 143 -6.27 19.56 -0.47
C VAL A 143 -5.96 18.07 -0.51
N ASN A 144 -4.73 17.64 -0.16
CA ASN A 144 -4.38 16.23 -0.08
C ASN A 144 -5.24 15.47 0.94
N THR A 145 -5.51 16.08 2.10
CA THR A 145 -6.35 15.47 3.15
C THR A 145 -7.81 15.35 2.70
N VAL A 146 -8.37 16.43 2.15
CA VAL A 146 -9.76 16.46 1.64
C VAL A 146 -9.93 15.47 0.50
N PHE A 147 -9.00 15.42 -0.46
CA PHE A 147 -9.01 14.46 -1.55
C PHE A 147 -9.02 13.01 -1.04
N ARG A 148 -8.13 12.67 -0.10
CA ARG A 148 -8.08 11.31 0.47
C ARG A 148 -9.36 10.97 1.23
N PHE A 149 -9.91 11.90 1.99
CA PHE A 149 -11.17 11.70 2.71
C PHE A 149 -12.34 11.44 1.77
N ILE A 150 -12.53 12.30 0.76
CA ILE A 150 -13.61 12.14 -0.23
C ILE A 150 -13.45 10.81 -0.98
N LYS A 151 -12.21 10.47 -1.38
CA LYS A 151 -11.91 9.20 -2.06
C LYS A 151 -12.33 7.99 -1.21
N VAL A 152 -11.97 7.97 0.07
CA VAL A 152 -12.35 6.87 0.98
C VAL A 152 -13.87 6.76 1.09
N VAL A 153 -14.57 7.87 1.35
CA VAL A 153 -16.03 7.87 1.45
C VAL A 153 -16.69 7.39 0.15
N ALA A 154 -16.17 7.83 -1.00
CA ALA A 154 -16.69 7.43 -2.30
C ALA A 154 -16.45 5.95 -2.62
N LEU A 155 -15.37 5.36 -2.12
CA LEU A 155 -15.04 3.95 -2.36
C LEU A 155 -15.73 2.97 -1.41
N LEU A 156 -16.21 3.42 -0.24
CA LEU A 156 -16.86 2.54 0.73
C LEU A 156 -17.97 1.64 0.13
N PRO A 157 -18.89 2.15 -0.72
CA PRO A 157 -19.93 1.29 -1.31
C PRO A 157 -19.39 0.32 -2.37
N PHE A 158 -18.16 0.53 -2.87
CA PHE A 158 -17.56 -0.26 -3.96
C PHE A 158 -16.57 -1.33 -3.47
N THR A 159 -16.42 -1.54 -2.17
CA THR A 159 -15.46 -2.49 -1.59
C THR A 159 -15.63 -3.91 -2.16
N LYS A 160 -16.87 -4.41 -2.25
CA LYS A 160 -17.17 -5.74 -2.82
C LYS A 160 -16.83 -5.84 -4.31
N GLN A 161 -16.99 -4.76 -5.07
CA GLN A 161 -16.64 -4.71 -6.49
C GLN A 161 -15.11 -4.75 -6.68
N ILE A 162 -14.38 -4.03 -5.83
CA ILE A 162 -12.91 -4.03 -5.81
C ILE A 162 -12.40 -5.44 -5.51
N GLU A 163 -12.91 -6.08 -4.46
CA GLU A 163 -12.58 -7.46 -4.10
C GLU A 163 -12.84 -8.44 -5.25
N LYS A 164 -14.02 -8.36 -5.87
CA LYS A 164 -14.36 -9.22 -7.02
C LYS A 164 -13.42 -8.99 -8.20
N THR A 165 -13.04 -7.75 -8.48
CA THR A 165 -12.10 -7.40 -9.55
C THR A 165 -10.72 -7.98 -9.27
N VAL A 166 -10.24 -7.88 -8.05
CA VAL A 166 -8.92 -8.40 -7.65
C VAL A 166 -8.89 -9.91 -7.67
N ASN A 167 -9.93 -10.59 -7.20
CA ASN A 167 -10.05 -12.05 -7.27
C ASN A 167 -10.10 -12.57 -8.71
N PHE A 168 -10.61 -11.76 -9.64
CA PHE A 168 -10.56 -12.08 -11.07
C PHE A 168 -9.15 -11.88 -11.66
N LEU A 169 -8.43 -10.84 -11.25
CA LEU A 169 -7.07 -10.56 -11.72
C LEU A 169 -6.04 -11.56 -11.17
N VAL A 170 -6.14 -11.86 -9.87
CA VAL A 170 -5.21 -12.76 -9.17
C VAL A 170 -5.94 -14.07 -8.90
N ARG A 171 -5.85 -14.99 -9.85
CA ARG A 171 -6.47 -16.32 -9.74
C ARG A 171 -5.66 -17.20 -8.80
N ASP A 172 -6.38 -18.06 -8.06
CA ASP A 172 -5.74 -19.15 -7.32
C ASP A 172 -4.98 -20.03 -8.32
N LYS A 173 -3.70 -20.27 -8.07
CA LYS A 173 -3.08 -21.47 -8.62
C LYS A 173 -3.80 -22.64 -7.94
N PRO A 174 -4.16 -23.72 -8.69
CA PRO A 174 -4.66 -24.91 -8.04
C PRO A 174 -3.61 -25.31 -7.00
N GLN A 175 -3.92 -25.09 -5.73
CA GLN A 175 -3.13 -25.63 -4.65
C GLN A 175 -3.11 -27.14 -4.89
N GLN A 176 -1.94 -27.71 -5.16
CA GLN A 176 -1.74 -29.10 -4.85
C GLN A 176 -2.19 -29.22 -3.40
N LYS A 177 -3.22 -30.03 -3.17
CA LYS A 177 -3.62 -30.41 -1.82
C LYS A 177 -2.41 -31.12 -1.22
N GLU A 178 -1.50 -30.35 -0.66
CA GLU A 178 -0.53 -30.88 0.26
C GLU A 178 -1.34 -31.47 1.39
N VAL A 179 -1.10 -32.73 1.64
CA VAL A 179 -1.74 -33.48 2.72
C VAL A 179 -1.42 -32.73 4.00
N GLU A 180 -2.42 -32.00 4.53
CA GLU A 180 -2.27 -31.32 5.82
C GLU A 180 -1.83 -32.37 6.85
N PRO A 181 -0.72 -32.15 7.56
CA PRO A 181 -0.33 -33.02 8.66
C PRO A 181 -1.51 -33.17 9.62
N GLU A 182 -1.76 -34.36 10.09
CA GLU A 182 -2.89 -34.68 10.97
C GLU A 182 -2.94 -33.77 12.22
N ALA A 183 -1.79 -33.23 12.64
CA ALA A 183 -1.62 -32.24 13.71
C ALA A 183 -2.21 -30.85 13.39
N MET A 184 -2.45 -30.50 12.11
CA MET A 184 -3.06 -29.22 11.70
C MET A 184 -4.59 -29.24 11.70
N ARG A 185 -5.23 -30.37 11.94
CA ARG A 185 -6.69 -30.47 11.92
C ARG A 185 -7.27 -30.10 13.28
N LEU A 186 -7.32 -28.82 13.59
CA LEU A 186 -8.24 -28.31 14.62
C LEU A 186 -9.66 -28.30 14.03
N GLU A 187 -10.39 -29.40 14.21
CA GLU A 187 -11.79 -29.47 13.75
C GLU A 187 -12.68 -28.62 14.66
N GLU A 188 -13.57 -27.82 14.08
CA GLU A 188 -14.59 -27.02 14.80
C GLU A 188 -15.39 -27.86 15.82
N ARG A 189 -15.46 -29.18 15.63
CA ARG A 189 -16.10 -30.11 16.57
C ARG A 189 -15.47 -30.10 17.96
N PHE A 190 -14.18 -29.76 18.09
CA PHE A 190 -13.49 -29.71 19.37
C PHE A 190 -13.85 -28.48 20.21
N ILE A 191 -14.40 -27.43 19.59
CA ILE A 191 -14.87 -26.23 20.31
C ILE A 191 -15.97 -26.59 21.32
N GLN A 192 -16.77 -27.63 21.05
CA GLN A 192 -17.81 -28.09 21.96
C GLN A 192 -17.25 -28.85 23.19
N HIS A 193 -15.97 -29.22 23.16
CA HIS A 193 -15.28 -29.92 24.25
C HIS A 193 -14.00 -29.17 24.65
N PRO A 194 -14.07 -28.15 25.55
CA PRO A 194 -12.98 -27.22 25.84
C PRO A 194 -11.67 -27.90 26.26
N ALA A 195 -11.72 -28.97 27.02
CA ALA A 195 -10.53 -29.71 27.46
C ALA A 195 -9.79 -30.36 26.28
N LEU A 196 -10.52 -30.88 25.29
CA LEU A 196 -9.95 -31.50 24.10
C LEU A 196 -9.40 -30.43 23.14
N ALA A 197 -10.08 -29.28 23.01
CA ALA A 197 -9.63 -28.14 22.23
C ALA A 197 -8.30 -27.59 22.76
N ILE A 198 -8.17 -27.44 24.09
CA ILE A 198 -6.94 -26.98 24.74
C ILE A 198 -5.79 -27.95 24.49
N GLU A 199 -6.03 -29.26 24.61
CA GLU A 199 -4.97 -30.26 24.39
C GLU A 199 -4.54 -30.30 22.93
N GLN A 200 -5.46 -30.23 21.97
CA GLN A 200 -5.14 -30.14 20.54
C GLN A 200 -4.39 -28.86 20.20
N SER A 201 -4.82 -27.71 20.72
CA SER A 201 -4.10 -26.45 20.55
C SER A 201 -2.68 -26.53 21.10
N ARG A 202 -2.48 -27.17 22.26
CA ARG A 202 -1.17 -27.38 22.86
C ARG A 202 -0.26 -28.26 21.97
N LEU A 203 -0.80 -29.34 21.41
CA LEU A 203 -0.06 -30.19 20.49
C LEU A 203 0.33 -29.46 19.20
N THR A 204 -0.58 -28.67 18.66
CA THR A 204 -0.34 -27.85 17.47
C THR A 204 0.73 -26.78 17.73
N ILE A 205 0.67 -26.10 18.87
CA ILE A 205 1.69 -25.11 19.27
C ILE A 205 3.06 -25.76 19.43
N ASN A 206 3.14 -26.94 20.03
CA ASN A 206 4.40 -27.66 20.19
C ASN A 206 4.98 -28.08 18.83
N ALA A 207 4.14 -28.57 17.91
CA ALA A 207 4.57 -28.91 16.55
C ALA A 207 5.09 -27.68 15.79
N MET A 208 4.37 -26.56 15.87
CA MET A 208 4.81 -25.27 15.32
C MET A 208 6.16 -24.83 15.88
N ALA A 209 6.33 -24.95 17.20
CA ALA A 209 7.59 -24.57 17.86
C ALA A 209 8.79 -25.41 17.42
N GLU A 210 8.61 -26.71 17.21
CA GLU A 210 9.67 -27.59 16.69
C GLU A 210 10.03 -27.25 15.23
N GLU A 211 9.05 -26.96 14.38
CA GLU A 211 9.32 -26.51 13.01
C GLU A 211 10.00 -25.14 12.95
N ALA A 212 9.52 -24.17 13.74
CA ALA A 212 10.15 -22.86 13.85
C ALA A 212 11.61 -22.95 14.34
N LYS A 213 11.88 -23.81 15.33
CA LYS A 213 13.24 -24.08 15.79
C LYS A 213 14.11 -24.69 14.69
N ARG A 214 13.59 -25.64 13.94
CA ARG A 214 14.29 -26.25 12.81
C ARG A 214 14.58 -25.19 11.73
N ASN A 215 13.60 -24.37 11.40
CA ASN A 215 13.76 -23.26 10.44
C ASN A 215 14.87 -22.30 10.87
N PHE A 216 14.87 -21.90 12.14
CA PHE A 216 15.90 -21.03 12.68
C PHE A 216 17.31 -21.63 12.57
N VAL A 217 17.48 -22.93 12.87
CA VAL A 217 18.79 -23.61 12.75
C VAL A 217 19.27 -23.64 11.31
N GLU A 218 18.39 -23.97 10.36
CA GLU A 218 18.74 -24.00 8.93
C GLU A 218 19.03 -22.59 8.39
N ALA A 219 18.27 -21.57 8.82
CA ALA A 219 18.51 -20.18 8.46
C ALA A 219 19.88 -19.68 8.99
N VAL A 220 20.25 -20.04 10.23
CA VAL A 220 21.59 -19.72 10.79
C VAL A 220 22.70 -20.45 10.01
N ALA A 221 22.46 -21.67 9.59
CA ALA A 221 23.42 -22.42 8.78
C ALA A 221 23.69 -21.77 7.41
N LEU A 222 22.71 -21.06 6.82
CA LEU A 222 22.90 -20.28 5.59
C LEU A 222 23.90 -19.12 5.76
N LEU A 223 24.07 -18.57 6.97
CA LEU A 223 25.07 -17.53 7.24
C LEU A 223 26.52 -18.06 7.14
N HIS A 224 26.72 -19.36 7.34
CA HIS A 224 28.04 -20.00 7.25
C HIS A 224 28.35 -20.52 5.83
N GLY A 225 27.32 -20.72 5.01
CA GLY A 225 27.48 -21.15 3.63
C GLY A 225 26.13 -21.21 2.91
N TYR A 226 25.98 -20.37 1.90
CA TYR A 226 24.75 -20.34 1.11
C TYR A 226 24.59 -21.60 0.27
N SER A 227 23.39 -22.17 0.27
CA SER A 227 22.97 -23.28 -0.58
C SER A 227 21.52 -23.07 -0.99
N ASP A 228 21.23 -23.19 -2.30
CA ASP A 228 19.86 -23.05 -2.83
C ASP A 228 18.92 -24.10 -2.25
N GLU A 229 19.39 -25.30 -1.98
CA GLU A 229 18.60 -26.36 -1.36
C GLU A 229 18.19 -26.01 0.08
N ARG A 230 19.13 -25.47 0.86
CA ARG A 230 18.83 -25.00 2.24
C ARG A 230 17.94 -23.77 2.25
N PHE A 231 18.15 -22.85 1.33
CA PHE A 231 17.29 -21.69 1.20
C PHE A 231 15.84 -22.10 0.94
N LYS A 232 15.64 -23.04 0.00
CA LYS A 232 14.32 -23.57 -0.29
C LYS A 232 13.72 -24.33 0.89
N LEU A 233 14.52 -25.08 1.65
CA LEU A 233 14.06 -25.75 2.86
C LEU A 233 13.60 -24.76 3.93
N VAL A 234 14.32 -23.62 4.11
CA VAL A 234 13.94 -22.56 5.04
C VAL A 234 12.61 -21.92 4.60
N GLU A 235 12.43 -21.66 3.30
CA GLU A 235 11.18 -21.14 2.75
C GLU A 235 10.00 -22.13 2.93
N ASP A 236 10.22 -23.40 2.71
CA ASP A 236 9.19 -24.44 2.92
C ASP A 236 8.80 -24.58 4.40
N LEU A 237 9.77 -24.49 5.31
CA LEU A 237 9.53 -24.52 6.76
C LEU A 237 8.80 -23.27 7.25
N GLU A 238 9.14 -22.10 6.72
CA GLU A 238 8.44 -20.84 7.02
C GLU A 238 6.97 -20.91 6.59
N ASN A 239 6.71 -21.35 5.37
CA ASN A 239 5.34 -21.58 4.89
C ASN A 239 4.57 -22.59 5.75
N SER A 240 5.26 -23.56 6.37
CA SER A 240 4.63 -24.51 7.29
C SER A 240 4.27 -23.86 8.62
N VAL A 241 5.16 -23.05 9.18
CA VAL A 241 4.93 -22.28 10.42
C VAL A 241 3.78 -21.31 10.26
N ASP A 242 3.70 -20.58 9.14
CA ASP A 242 2.59 -19.67 8.81
C ASP A 242 1.24 -20.43 8.77
N ARG A 243 1.22 -21.63 8.22
CA ARG A 243 0.01 -22.46 8.22
C ARG A 243 -0.44 -22.88 9.63
N TYR A 244 0.51 -23.17 10.52
CA TYR A 244 0.18 -23.43 11.93
C TYR A 244 -0.38 -22.18 12.62
N GLU A 245 0.18 -20.99 12.34
CA GLU A 245 -0.31 -19.72 12.87
C GLU A 245 -1.76 -19.47 12.43
N ASP A 246 -2.03 -19.57 11.14
CA ASP A 246 -3.38 -19.42 10.58
C ASP A 246 -4.37 -20.39 11.22
N CYS A 247 -4.00 -21.65 11.36
CA CYS A 247 -4.83 -22.66 12.00
C CYS A 247 -5.17 -22.30 13.46
N LEU A 248 -4.19 -21.83 14.24
CA LEU A 248 -4.37 -21.46 15.64
C LEU A 248 -5.20 -20.17 15.80
N LEU A 249 -5.00 -19.19 14.92
CA LEU A 249 -5.72 -17.92 14.98
C LEU A 249 -7.20 -18.04 14.60
N TYR A 250 -7.51 -18.83 13.56
CA TYR A 250 -8.89 -18.95 13.05
C TYR A 250 -9.73 -20.00 13.77
N THR A 251 -9.09 -20.92 14.50
CA THR A 251 -9.80 -22.00 15.22
C THR A 251 -9.84 -21.81 16.72
N SER A 252 -9.06 -20.91 17.30
CA SER A 252 -9.15 -20.56 18.72
C SER A 252 -10.24 -19.50 18.93
N PRO A 253 -11.22 -19.75 19.84
CA PRO A 253 -12.18 -18.70 20.19
C PRO A 253 -11.44 -17.50 20.77
N SER A 254 -11.73 -16.32 20.25
CA SER A 254 -11.16 -15.08 20.77
C SER A 254 -11.57 -14.91 22.22
N PRO A 255 -10.66 -14.52 23.13
CA PRO A 255 -11.05 -14.20 24.53
C PRO A 255 -12.04 -13.02 24.64
N ARG A 256 -12.48 -12.46 23.54
CA ARG A 256 -13.44 -11.33 23.45
C ARG A 256 -14.81 -11.72 22.93
N ASP A 257 -15.01 -12.96 22.52
CA ASP A 257 -16.30 -13.55 22.13
C ASP A 257 -16.86 -14.40 23.28
#